data_42e216c40657fcf3f845c4db877a576f
#
_entry.id   42e216c40657fcf3f845c4db877a576f
#
_cell.length_a   1.000
_cell.length_b   1.000
_cell.length_c   1.000
_cell.angle_alpha   90.00
_cell.angle_beta   90.00
_cell.angle_gamma   90.00
#
_symmetry.space_group_name_H-M   'P 1'
#
loop_
_entity.id
_entity.type
_entity.pdbx_description
1 polymer ?
#
loop_
_entity_poly.entity_id
_entity_poly.type
_entity_poly.pdbx_seq_one_letter_code
_entity_poly.pdbx_strand_id
1 'polypeptide(L)'
;MSLLRLQLAHGPPPRLVSRFIRLAGLVWLTLSAPWAVASPTVPLSGASVAVDPAATVVGTYGVESFGTIDPSSQATTSVGSGTFNVNTFLGAGRYYGHTTPITGQNTIATNLEAGHVWNGHEALAHVTTFTQAATAYGGGAVAPLYDRHATWAGLFIGGRQTVVNPAIRQQGIAYGTDLRSAAIATGWQGDAYALGFGITYDTLLTAYNASFGTADVINSSFGGGDPAGTDTLAYLADAYSFNNSKTTYVVSAGNDGPASNTVGSPGSAYNTLTVGALGGANGFDTIAGFSSRAPQDFGYFTSGTFVTVAGVRAAVDITAPGASLTSAFYGGQNGGNNASLTGSVDLGSSPTAYSADIAGTSFAAPIVAGGATLVASAAKTLAPLVSNSNASQSMVVKSLLLTGADKTTGWSNGQQSVTVGGTTFLQTTQSLDWALGAGRMNLDKTFDIQVNGQIDVSGTTGLLGPVSLRGWDFGSSVLGTTNDYVIADVLAAGSTLTTTLSWMRARDFDGTSLYEDAQADLDLSVWALDANNAFTTLIASSASDYNTVEHLSFTVPAWGRYGLRIAYGSNTFDNTGGQWGSASFPQDYGLAWTAVPEPATVALLAAGIVFGLGLRSRQRGPPPGPPPDDSG
;
A
#
# COMPACT_ATOMS: atom_id res chain seq x y z
N MET A 1 16.28 27.32 -11.94
CA MET A 1 17.03 28.06 -10.90
C MET A 1 17.26 27.04 -9.78
N SER A 2 18.52 26.65 -9.63
CA SER A 2 18.97 25.60 -8.71
C SER A 2 18.66 25.97 -7.26
N LEU A 3 17.90 25.16 -6.56
CA LEU A 3 17.74 25.24 -5.10
C LEU A 3 19.07 24.83 -4.46
N LEU A 4 19.61 25.71 -3.64
CA LEU A 4 20.86 25.52 -2.90
C LEU A 4 20.70 24.32 -1.93
N ARG A 5 21.32 23.19 -2.27
CA ARG A 5 21.62 22.14 -1.28
C ARG A 5 22.84 22.60 -0.46
N LEU A 6 22.73 22.56 0.85
CA LEU A 6 23.90 22.70 1.72
C LEU A 6 24.75 21.42 1.56
N GLN A 7 25.78 21.48 0.72
CA GLN A 7 26.79 20.45 0.63
C GLN A 7 27.79 20.61 1.78
N LEU A 8 27.85 19.58 2.63
CA LEU A 8 29.07 19.32 3.39
C LEU A 8 30.06 18.62 2.45
N ALA A 9 31.14 19.32 2.16
CA ALA A 9 32.17 18.90 1.24
C ALA A 9 32.94 17.67 1.73
N HIS A 10 32.88 16.58 0.97
CA HIS A 10 33.91 15.52 1.02
C HIS A 10 34.42 15.30 -0.40
N GLY A 11 35.73 15.46 -0.55
CA GLY A 11 36.43 15.34 -1.82
C GLY A 11 36.51 13.88 -2.34
N PRO A 12 36.78 13.71 -3.65
CA PRO A 12 36.71 12.41 -4.30
C PRO A 12 37.91 11.52 -3.97
N PRO A 13 37.70 10.20 -3.81
CA PRO A 13 38.80 9.23 -3.75
C PRO A 13 39.29 8.82 -5.16
N PRO A 14 40.53 8.34 -5.29
CA PRO A 14 41.17 8.07 -6.57
C PRO A 14 40.72 6.76 -7.21
N ARG A 15 40.69 6.74 -8.53
CA ARG A 15 40.38 5.60 -9.39
C ARG A 15 41.38 4.46 -9.21
N LEU A 16 40.90 3.25 -8.96
CA LEU A 16 41.67 2.01 -9.10
C LEU A 16 40.97 1.04 -10.04
N VAL A 17 41.75 0.51 -10.95
CA VAL A 17 41.37 -0.34 -12.09
C VAL A 17 40.98 -1.74 -11.61
N SER A 18 39.85 -2.26 -12.05
CA SER A 18 39.36 -3.61 -11.77
C SER A 18 39.91 -4.64 -12.76
N ARG A 19 40.32 -5.80 -12.25
CA ARG A 19 40.62 -7.03 -13.01
C ARG A 19 39.43 -7.98 -12.95
N PHE A 20 39.02 -8.42 -14.13
CA PHE A 20 38.00 -9.45 -14.33
C PHE A 20 38.45 -10.83 -13.88
N ILE A 21 37.59 -11.58 -13.20
CA ILE A 21 37.65 -13.04 -13.13
C ILE A 21 36.28 -13.56 -13.58
N ARG A 22 36.27 -14.26 -14.71
CA ARG A 22 35.13 -15.05 -15.20
C ARG A 22 35.26 -16.46 -14.67
N LEU A 23 34.23 -17.00 -14.03
CA LEU A 23 34.01 -18.44 -13.95
C LEU A 23 32.69 -18.76 -14.64
N ALA A 24 32.73 -19.53 -15.71
CA ALA A 24 31.60 -20.07 -16.39
C ALA A 24 31.29 -21.47 -15.87
N GLY A 25 30.06 -21.73 -15.49
CA GLY A 25 29.55 -23.08 -15.27
C GLY A 25 28.13 -23.16 -15.86
N LEU A 26 28.00 -23.76 -17.06
CA LEU A 26 26.74 -24.02 -17.74
C LEU A 26 26.05 -25.24 -17.12
N VAL A 27 24.81 -25.08 -16.68
CA VAL A 27 23.83 -26.17 -16.62
C VAL A 27 22.54 -25.68 -17.29
N TRP A 28 22.18 -26.30 -18.44
CA TRP A 28 20.95 -26.03 -19.15
C TRP A 28 19.81 -26.84 -18.54
N LEU A 29 18.80 -26.19 -18.01
CA LEU A 29 17.46 -26.74 -17.85
C LEU A 29 16.48 -25.85 -18.64
N THR A 30 15.96 -26.41 -19.73
CA THR A 30 14.90 -25.78 -20.53
C THR A 30 13.57 -25.95 -19.82
N LEU A 31 13.06 -24.88 -19.22
CA LEU A 31 11.65 -24.72 -18.88
C LEU A 31 11.08 -23.63 -19.76
N SER A 32 10.31 -24.06 -20.76
CA SER A 32 9.55 -23.16 -21.64
C SER A 32 8.27 -22.71 -20.92
N ALA A 33 8.25 -21.50 -20.42
CA ALA A 33 7.02 -20.77 -20.10
C ALA A 33 6.90 -19.56 -21.04
N PRO A 34 5.71 -19.21 -21.53
CA PRO A 34 5.58 -18.06 -22.41
C PRO A 34 5.63 -16.77 -21.61
N TRP A 35 6.77 -16.11 -21.64
CA TRP A 35 6.92 -14.75 -21.14
C TRP A 35 6.46 -13.79 -22.23
N ALA A 36 5.27 -13.21 -22.06
CA ALA A 36 4.82 -12.10 -22.86
C ALA A 36 4.75 -10.87 -21.94
N VAL A 37 5.91 -10.25 -21.72
CA VAL A 37 5.98 -8.91 -21.13
C VAL A 37 6.93 -8.11 -22.01
N ALA A 38 6.39 -7.12 -22.71
CA ALA A 38 7.18 -6.07 -23.31
C ALA A 38 7.56 -5.09 -22.19
N SER A 39 8.53 -5.48 -21.36
CA SER A 39 9.30 -4.53 -20.58
C SER A 39 10.43 -4.01 -21.44
N PRO A 40 10.78 -2.71 -21.40
CA PRO A 40 11.98 -2.23 -22.06
C PRO A 40 13.16 -3.02 -21.49
N THR A 41 13.86 -3.74 -22.34
CA THR A 41 15.07 -4.47 -21.96
C THR A 41 16.18 -3.45 -21.71
N VAL A 42 16.32 -3.00 -20.48
CA VAL A 42 17.52 -2.29 -20.04
C VAL A 42 18.66 -3.30 -20.08
N PRO A 43 19.81 -3.01 -20.73
CA PRO A 43 20.96 -3.89 -20.63
C PRO A 43 21.42 -3.92 -19.17
N LEU A 44 21.23 -5.07 -18.52
CA LEU A 44 21.58 -5.27 -17.11
C LEU A 44 23.10 -5.11 -16.95
N SER A 45 23.56 -3.98 -16.48
CA SER A 45 24.99 -3.70 -16.21
C SER A 45 25.28 -3.47 -14.73
N GLY A 46 24.27 -3.67 -13.86
CA GLY A 46 24.35 -3.46 -12.42
C GLY A 46 25.14 -4.53 -11.66
N ALA A 47 25.40 -4.26 -10.39
CA ALA A 47 25.92 -5.27 -9.46
C ALA A 47 24.88 -6.37 -9.28
N SER A 48 25.25 -7.63 -9.55
CA SER A 48 24.35 -8.77 -9.43
C SER A 48 24.70 -9.62 -8.21
N VAL A 49 23.68 -10.12 -7.53
CA VAL A 49 23.79 -11.13 -6.47
C VAL A 49 23.17 -12.42 -6.97
N ALA A 50 23.96 -13.51 -6.99
CA ALA A 50 23.43 -14.82 -7.37
C ALA A 50 22.47 -15.34 -6.28
N VAL A 51 21.31 -15.82 -6.70
CA VAL A 51 20.34 -16.48 -5.81
C VAL A 51 20.62 -17.98 -5.85
N ASP A 52 20.95 -18.55 -4.69
CA ASP A 52 20.99 -20.00 -4.51
C ASP A 52 19.56 -20.50 -4.22
N PRO A 53 18.91 -21.24 -5.15
CA PRO A 53 17.54 -21.71 -4.95
C PRO A 53 17.38 -22.64 -3.75
N ALA A 54 18.45 -23.31 -3.33
CA ALA A 54 18.47 -24.21 -2.19
C ALA A 54 18.76 -23.50 -0.86
N ALA A 55 19.16 -22.23 -0.89
CA ALA A 55 19.40 -21.47 0.33
C ALA A 55 18.11 -21.36 1.16
N THR A 56 18.21 -21.70 2.44
CA THR A 56 17.10 -21.67 3.39
C THR A 56 17.07 -20.35 4.12
N VAL A 57 15.93 -19.69 4.12
CA VAL A 57 15.64 -18.51 4.94
C VAL A 57 14.66 -18.93 6.03
N VAL A 58 14.83 -18.40 7.22
CA VAL A 58 13.86 -18.61 8.31
C VAL A 58 12.78 -17.53 8.21
N GLY A 59 11.56 -17.94 7.89
CA GLY A 59 10.37 -17.11 8.05
C GLY A 59 9.83 -17.22 9.46
N THR A 60 9.32 -16.13 10.01
CA THR A 60 8.61 -16.13 11.27
C THR A 60 7.25 -15.52 11.13
N TYR A 61 6.25 -16.15 11.74
CA TYR A 61 5.06 -15.45 12.18
C TYR A 61 5.41 -14.80 13.52
N GLY A 62 5.12 -13.52 13.69
CA GLY A 62 5.34 -12.84 14.97
C GLY A 62 4.51 -13.44 16.12
N VAL A 63 4.74 -12.95 17.32
CA VAL A 63 3.98 -13.37 18.51
C VAL A 63 2.49 -13.10 18.26
N GLU A 64 1.72 -14.17 18.11
CA GLU A 64 0.28 -14.11 17.93
C GLU A 64 -0.39 -14.34 19.28
N SER A 65 -1.22 -13.39 19.72
CA SER A 65 -2.10 -13.66 20.82
C SER A 65 -3.20 -14.62 20.34
N PHE A 66 -3.26 -15.78 20.97
CA PHE A 66 -4.24 -16.79 20.68
C PHE A 66 -5.51 -16.49 21.47
N GLY A 67 -6.52 -15.96 20.81
CA GLY A 67 -7.81 -15.71 21.44
C GLY A 67 -8.60 -16.99 21.76
N THR A 68 -9.58 -16.85 22.62
CA THR A 68 -10.51 -17.95 22.98
C THR A 68 -11.34 -18.35 21.77
N ILE A 69 -11.49 -19.67 21.59
CA ILE A 69 -12.44 -20.22 20.61
C ILE A 69 -13.84 -20.02 21.16
N ASP A 70 -14.63 -19.23 20.47
CA ASP A 70 -16.06 -19.12 20.76
C ASP A 70 -16.86 -19.60 19.54
N PRO A 71 -17.46 -20.79 19.60
CA PRO A 71 -18.27 -21.32 18.50
C PRO A 71 -19.53 -20.51 18.23
N SER A 72 -19.93 -19.65 19.17
CA SER A 72 -21.08 -18.73 19.02
C SER A 72 -20.67 -17.30 18.73
N SER A 73 -19.35 -17.00 18.72
CA SER A 73 -18.90 -15.61 18.61
C SER A 73 -19.25 -15.00 17.27
N GLN A 74 -19.81 -13.83 17.37
CA GLN A 74 -20.12 -13.00 16.23
C GLN A 74 -18.82 -12.47 15.62
N ALA A 75 -18.82 -12.32 14.33
CA ALA A 75 -17.77 -11.70 13.54
C ALA A 75 -17.65 -10.19 13.80
N THR A 76 -17.63 -9.81 15.04
CA THR A 76 -17.55 -8.43 15.47
C THR A 76 -16.41 -8.29 16.43
N THR A 77 -15.52 -7.38 16.11
CA THR A 77 -14.40 -7.01 16.96
C THR A 77 -14.94 -6.20 18.14
N SER A 78 -14.76 -6.70 19.36
CA SER A 78 -15.09 -5.92 20.57
C SER A 78 -13.92 -4.98 20.89
N VAL A 79 -14.15 -3.68 20.80
CA VAL A 79 -13.16 -2.67 21.18
C VAL A 79 -13.73 -1.79 22.27
N GLY A 80 -13.16 -1.87 23.45
CA GLY A 80 -13.70 -1.19 24.63
C GLY A 80 -15.13 -1.65 24.94
N SER A 81 -16.10 -0.73 24.93
CA SER A 81 -17.53 -1.03 25.08
C SER A 81 -18.30 -1.16 23.76
N GLY A 82 -17.61 -1.14 22.62
CA GLY A 82 -18.22 -1.14 21.28
C GLY A 82 -17.86 -2.38 20.47
N THR A 83 -18.75 -2.73 19.55
CA THR A 83 -18.57 -3.81 18.58
C THR A 83 -18.38 -3.17 17.21
N PHE A 84 -17.28 -3.47 16.50
CA PHE A 84 -16.97 -2.93 15.19
C PHE A 84 -17.11 -3.97 14.10
N ASN A 85 -17.79 -3.62 13.03
CA ASN A 85 -17.66 -4.31 11.76
C ASN A 85 -16.50 -3.65 10.99
N VAL A 86 -15.42 -4.39 10.75
CA VAL A 86 -14.19 -3.89 10.12
C VAL A 86 -14.46 -3.29 8.74
N ASN A 87 -15.30 -3.93 7.93
CA ASN A 87 -15.63 -3.47 6.58
C ASN A 87 -16.35 -2.10 6.62
N THR A 88 -17.33 -1.96 7.50
CA THR A 88 -18.07 -0.72 7.69
C THR A 88 -17.18 0.37 8.27
N PHE A 89 -16.35 0.02 9.25
CA PHE A 89 -15.43 0.95 9.91
C PHE A 89 -14.41 1.55 8.95
N LEU A 90 -13.93 0.75 7.98
CA LEU A 90 -12.99 1.19 6.95
C LEU A 90 -13.66 1.79 5.71
N GLY A 91 -14.99 1.94 5.70
CA GLY A 91 -15.72 2.57 4.61
C GLY A 91 -15.93 1.69 3.36
N ALA A 92 -15.74 0.35 3.45
CA ALA A 92 -15.95 -0.56 2.32
C ALA A 92 -17.39 -0.53 1.79
N GLY A 93 -18.35 -0.13 2.60
CA GLY A 93 -19.75 0.07 2.21
C GLY A 93 -19.94 0.99 1.01
N ARG A 94 -18.98 1.88 0.74
CA ARG A 94 -19.01 2.77 -0.42
C ARG A 94 -18.88 2.01 -1.74
N TYR A 95 -18.00 0.99 -1.76
CA TYR A 95 -17.84 0.07 -2.88
C TYR A 95 -19.08 -0.84 -3.02
N TYR A 96 -19.53 -1.44 -1.91
CA TYR A 96 -20.65 -2.39 -1.92
C TYR A 96 -21.97 -1.74 -2.32
N GLY A 97 -22.21 -0.51 -1.89
CA GLY A 97 -23.46 0.24 -2.13
C GLY A 97 -23.50 1.00 -3.46
N HIS A 98 -22.46 0.90 -4.30
CA HIS A 98 -22.50 1.51 -5.63
C HIS A 98 -23.59 0.87 -6.49
N THR A 99 -24.12 1.60 -7.49
CA THR A 99 -25.16 1.10 -8.41
C THR A 99 -24.73 -0.17 -9.16
N THR A 100 -23.44 -0.32 -9.42
CA THR A 100 -22.78 -1.59 -9.76
C THR A 100 -21.98 -2.01 -8.55
N PRO A 101 -22.48 -2.91 -7.70
CA PRO A 101 -21.78 -3.27 -6.47
C PRO A 101 -20.38 -3.82 -6.75
N ILE A 102 -19.40 -3.31 -6.02
CA ILE A 102 -18.00 -3.74 -6.10
C ILE A 102 -17.66 -4.50 -4.84
N THR A 103 -17.43 -5.81 -5.00
CA THR A 103 -17.19 -6.74 -3.90
C THR A 103 -15.87 -7.50 -4.03
N GLY A 104 -15.07 -7.16 -5.07
CA GLY A 104 -13.87 -7.88 -5.45
C GLY A 104 -14.04 -8.75 -6.71
N GLN A 105 -15.20 -8.73 -7.35
CA GLN A 105 -15.41 -9.47 -8.60
C GLN A 105 -14.44 -9.01 -9.71
N ASN A 106 -14.18 -9.90 -10.66
CA ASN A 106 -13.24 -9.71 -11.76
C ASN A 106 -11.77 -9.56 -11.33
N THR A 107 -11.46 -9.91 -10.07
CA THR A 107 -10.10 -9.89 -9.53
C THR A 107 -9.68 -11.25 -8.99
N ILE A 108 -8.36 -11.43 -8.95
CA ILE A 108 -7.68 -12.54 -8.30
C ILE A 108 -6.87 -11.96 -7.15
N ALA A 109 -7.11 -12.47 -5.93
CA ALA A 109 -6.28 -12.19 -4.76
C ALA A 109 -5.59 -13.48 -4.33
N THR A 110 -4.26 -13.45 -4.17
CA THR A 110 -3.50 -14.61 -3.68
C THR A 110 -3.04 -14.36 -2.24
N ASN A 111 -3.45 -15.22 -1.32
CA ASN A 111 -2.87 -15.28 0.02
C ASN A 111 -1.65 -16.22 -0.03
N LEU A 112 -0.45 -15.64 0.00
CA LEU A 112 0.84 -16.33 -0.07
C LEU A 112 1.41 -16.40 1.33
N GLU A 113 1.41 -17.58 1.92
CA GLU A 113 1.74 -17.84 3.32
C GLU A 113 2.62 -19.09 3.47
N ALA A 114 3.02 -19.41 4.68
CA ALA A 114 3.74 -20.64 4.95
C ALA A 114 2.95 -21.87 4.56
N GLY A 115 1.67 -21.94 4.92
CA GLY A 115 0.72 -22.98 4.56
C GLY A 115 -0.52 -22.45 3.85
N HIS A 116 -1.48 -23.32 3.61
CA HIS A 116 -2.71 -23.00 2.88
C HIS A 116 -3.85 -22.52 3.77
N VAL A 117 -4.71 -21.70 3.18
CA VAL A 117 -6.06 -21.40 3.70
C VAL A 117 -6.86 -22.70 3.80
N TRP A 118 -7.42 -22.98 4.98
CA TRP A 118 -8.29 -24.14 5.16
C TRP A 118 -9.69 -23.86 4.59
N ASN A 119 -10.01 -24.49 3.47
CA ASN A 119 -11.29 -24.33 2.80
C ASN A 119 -12.42 -25.22 3.35
N GLY A 120 -12.16 -25.96 4.43
CA GLY A 120 -13.21 -26.64 5.20
C GLY A 120 -14.07 -25.72 6.05
N HIS A 121 -13.62 -24.47 6.27
CA HIS A 121 -14.40 -23.46 6.97
C HIS A 121 -15.50 -22.88 6.07
N GLU A 122 -16.72 -22.71 6.61
CA GLU A 122 -17.89 -22.27 5.85
C GLU A 122 -17.69 -20.95 5.07
N ALA A 123 -16.93 -20.00 5.64
CA ALA A 123 -16.64 -18.71 5.00
C ALA A 123 -15.56 -18.80 3.91
N LEU A 124 -14.83 -19.93 3.83
CA LEU A 124 -13.67 -20.11 2.94
C LEU A 124 -13.83 -21.29 1.97
N ALA A 125 -15.00 -21.96 1.97
CA ALA A 125 -15.28 -23.11 1.10
C ALA A 125 -15.14 -22.82 -0.40
N HIS A 126 -15.14 -21.54 -0.79
CA HIS A 126 -14.95 -21.12 -2.18
C HIS A 126 -13.47 -21.07 -2.61
N VAL A 127 -12.51 -21.20 -1.69
CA VAL A 127 -11.08 -21.26 -2.01
C VAL A 127 -10.76 -22.63 -2.59
N THR A 128 -10.54 -22.70 -3.89
CA THR A 128 -10.34 -23.96 -4.63
C THR A 128 -9.04 -24.01 -5.42
N THR A 129 -8.34 -22.89 -5.56
CA THR A 129 -7.06 -22.82 -6.27
C THR A 129 -5.91 -22.73 -5.29
N PHE A 130 -5.03 -23.73 -5.34
CA PHE A 130 -3.90 -23.90 -4.42
C PHE A 130 -2.60 -24.02 -5.21
N THR A 131 -1.59 -23.23 -4.84
CA THR A 131 -0.21 -23.38 -5.33
C THR A 131 0.61 -24.03 -4.23
N GLN A 132 0.86 -25.33 -4.37
CA GLN A 132 1.59 -26.11 -3.37
C GLN A 132 3.07 -26.14 -3.69
N ALA A 133 3.84 -25.23 -3.10
CA ALA A 133 5.30 -25.26 -3.10
C ALA A 133 5.87 -25.79 -1.76
N ALA A 134 5.09 -25.67 -0.68
CA ALA A 134 5.46 -26.15 0.64
C ALA A 134 5.64 -27.68 0.72
N THR A 135 6.51 -28.14 1.63
CA THR A 135 6.70 -29.54 1.97
C THR A 135 6.23 -29.83 3.40
N ALA A 136 5.74 -31.05 3.66
CA ALA A 136 5.36 -31.45 5.00
C ALA A 136 6.57 -31.50 5.95
N TYR A 137 6.32 -31.26 7.23
CA TYR A 137 7.32 -31.50 8.27
C TYR A 137 7.80 -32.96 8.25
N GLY A 138 9.11 -33.16 8.25
CA GLY A 138 9.69 -34.51 8.17
C GLY A 138 9.81 -35.08 6.75
N GLY A 139 9.57 -34.30 5.70
CA GLY A 139 9.88 -34.68 4.30
C GLY A 139 8.82 -35.50 3.58
N GLY A 140 7.64 -35.66 4.15
CA GLY A 140 6.48 -36.24 3.45
C GLY A 140 5.64 -35.19 2.73
N ALA A 141 5.25 -35.42 1.48
CA ALA A 141 4.28 -34.55 0.81
C ALA A 141 2.87 -34.85 1.34
N VAL A 142 2.28 -33.92 2.06
CA VAL A 142 0.87 -33.94 2.43
C VAL A 142 0.22 -32.70 1.83
N ALA A 143 -0.58 -32.88 0.83
CA ALA A 143 -1.26 -31.76 0.19
C ALA A 143 -2.79 -31.88 0.44
N PRO A 144 -3.44 -30.73 0.66
CA PRO A 144 -2.89 -29.40 0.95
C PRO A 144 -2.39 -29.28 2.40
N LEU A 145 -1.34 -28.51 2.58
CA LEU A 145 -0.78 -28.18 3.90
C LEU A 145 -1.54 -27.00 4.49
N TYR A 146 -2.65 -27.24 5.12
CA TYR A 146 -3.46 -26.19 5.75
C TYR A 146 -2.75 -25.58 6.96
N ASP A 147 -2.91 -24.27 7.12
CA ASP A 147 -2.30 -23.50 8.19
C ASP A 147 -3.33 -22.56 8.84
N ARG A 148 -3.27 -22.46 10.14
CA ARG A 148 -4.15 -21.60 10.94
C ARG A 148 -3.95 -20.12 10.58
N HIS A 149 -2.71 -19.65 10.50
CA HIS A 149 -2.39 -18.26 10.19
C HIS A 149 -2.85 -17.88 8.77
N ALA A 150 -2.57 -18.72 7.78
CA ALA A 150 -3.05 -18.54 6.40
C ALA A 150 -4.58 -18.49 6.33
N THR A 151 -5.26 -19.30 7.15
CA THR A 151 -6.73 -19.33 7.23
C THR A 151 -7.29 -18.03 7.80
N TRP A 152 -6.66 -17.49 8.85
CA TRP A 152 -7.02 -16.19 9.41
C TRP A 152 -6.84 -15.07 8.40
N ALA A 153 -5.68 -14.99 7.74
CA ALA A 153 -5.39 -13.98 6.72
C ALA A 153 -6.37 -14.08 5.54
N GLY A 154 -6.61 -15.29 5.04
CA GLY A 154 -7.51 -15.51 3.91
C GLY A 154 -8.95 -15.04 4.17
N LEU A 155 -9.45 -15.18 5.41
CA LEU A 155 -10.78 -14.68 5.75
C LEU A 155 -10.86 -13.16 5.62
N PHE A 156 -9.87 -12.43 6.11
CA PHE A 156 -9.88 -10.95 6.02
C PHE A 156 -9.82 -10.43 4.58
N ILE A 157 -9.14 -11.15 3.68
CA ILE A 157 -9.11 -10.78 2.26
C ILE A 157 -10.48 -11.00 1.62
N GLY A 158 -10.94 -12.26 1.61
CA GLY A 158 -12.04 -12.68 0.74
C GLY A 158 -13.03 -13.66 1.34
N GLY A 159 -13.08 -13.81 2.67
CA GLY A 159 -14.07 -14.67 3.33
C GLY A 159 -15.48 -14.29 2.94
N ARG A 160 -16.35 -15.28 2.72
CA ARG A 160 -17.75 -15.06 2.30
C ARG A 160 -18.70 -15.29 3.45
N GLN A 161 -19.63 -14.38 3.60
CA GLN A 161 -20.74 -14.53 4.54
C GLN A 161 -21.56 -15.76 4.16
N THR A 162 -21.91 -16.58 5.16
CA THR A 162 -22.73 -17.77 4.90
C THR A 162 -24.21 -17.45 5.05
N VAL A 163 -25.04 -18.24 4.37
CA VAL A 163 -26.51 -18.07 4.36
C VAL A 163 -27.14 -18.39 5.72
N VAL A 164 -26.45 -19.18 6.57
CA VAL A 164 -27.03 -19.77 7.80
C VAL A 164 -27.20 -18.73 8.91
N ASN A 165 -26.31 -17.73 9.02
CA ASN A 165 -26.51 -16.62 9.94
C ASN A 165 -25.79 -15.36 9.47
N PRO A 166 -26.38 -14.60 8.55
CA PRO A 166 -25.75 -13.44 7.93
C PRO A 166 -25.44 -12.29 8.92
N ALA A 167 -26.08 -12.27 10.08
CA ALA A 167 -25.88 -11.20 11.08
C ALA A 167 -24.65 -11.42 11.97
N ILE A 168 -24.05 -12.61 11.96
CA ILE A 168 -23.12 -13.06 13.00
C ILE A 168 -21.69 -13.26 12.47
N ARG A 169 -21.44 -13.25 11.14
CA ARG A 169 -20.19 -13.76 10.58
C ARG A 169 -19.41 -12.72 9.82
N GLN A 170 -18.13 -12.70 10.10
CA GLN A 170 -17.23 -11.75 9.46
C GLN A 170 -17.03 -12.11 8.00
N GLN A 171 -17.25 -11.12 7.17
CA GLN A 171 -17.03 -11.17 5.74
C GLN A 171 -15.69 -10.48 5.44
N GLY A 172 -14.88 -11.07 4.58
CA GLY A 172 -13.66 -10.43 4.08
C GLY A 172 -13.99 -9.13 3.34
N ILE A 173 -13.00 -8.25 3.23
CA ILE A 173 -13.16 -6.94 2.57
C ILE A 173 -13.56 -7.12 1.10
N ALA A 174 -12.90 -8.03 0.37
CA ALA A 174 -13.15 -8.30 -1.05
C ALA A 174 -13.80 -9.68 -1.26
N TYR A 175 -14.95 -9.90 -0.64
CA TYR A 175 -15.60 -11.21 -0.60
C TYR A 175 -16.05 -11.79 -1.96
N GLY A 176 -16.05 -10.98 -3.01
CA GLY A 176 -16.37 -11.41 -4.38
C GLY A 176 -15.15 -11.81 -5.20
N THR A 177 -13.93 -11.66 -4.68
CA THR A 177 -12.70 -12.02 -5.40
C THR A 177 -12.54 -13.55 -5.60
N ASP A 178 -11.80 -13.95 -6.63
CA ASP A 178 -11.21 -15.29 -6.73
C ASP A 178 -10.02 -15.36 -5.76
N LEU A 179 -10.30 -15.82 -4.54
CA LEU A 179 -9.28 -15.98 -3.50
C LEU A 179 -8.50 -17.27 -3.72
N ARG A 180 -7.19 -17.15 -3.94
CA ARG A 180 -6.25 -18.24 -4.13
C ARG A 180 -5.30 -18.36 -2.94
N SER A 181 -4.74 -19.53 -2.75
CA SER A 181 -3.81 -19.82 -1.67
C SER A 181 -2.51 -20.41 -2.19
N ALA A 182 -1.38 -19.81 -1.82
CA ALA A 182 -0.05 -20.31 -2.13
C ALA A 182 0.70 -20.62 -0.83
N ALA A 183 1.32 -21.80 -0.73
CA ALA A 183 2.01 -22.29 0.46
C ALA A 183 3.49 -22.56 0.15
N ILE A 184 4.42 -22.02 0.95
CA ILE A 184 5.87 -21.99 0.66
C ILE A 184 6.77 -22.65 1.70
N ALA A 185 6.28 -23.04 2.88
CA ALA A 185 7.13 -23.57 3.95
C ALA A 185 7.77 -24.91 3.59
N THR A 186 9.06 -25.04 3.87
CA THR A 186 9.83 -26.29 3.70
C THR A 186 10.07 -27.02 5.00
N GLY A 187 9.80 -26.42 6.15
CA GLY A 187 9.92 -27.00 7.47
C GLY A 187 9.27 -26.09 8.50
N TRP A 188 8.89 -26.66 9.63
CA TRP A 188 8.18 -25.97 10.70
C TRP A 188 8.89 -26.19 12.02
N GLN A 189 9.00 -25.14 12.82
CA GLN A 189 9.64 -25.16 14.14
C GLN A 189 8.83 -24.29 15.10
N GLY A 190 8.88 -24.62 16.40
CA GLY A 190 8.21 -23.85 17.43
C GLY A 190 6.95 -24.49 17.97
N ASP A 191 6.11 -23.69 18.60
CA ASP A 191 4.86 -24.11 19.24
C ASP A 191 3.63 -23.41 18.63
N ALA A 192 2.49 -23.55 19.28
CA ALA A 192 1.23 -22.99 18.81
C ALA A 192 1.20 -21.44 18.72
N TYR A 193 2.15 -20.74 19.33
CA TYR A 193 2.14 -19.30 19.49
C TYR A 193 3.30 -18.58 18.81
N ALA A 194 4.42 -19.28 18.61
CA ALA A 194 5.63 -18.72 17.99
C ALA A 194 6.21 -19.74 17.02
N LEU A 195 5.82 -19.63 15.76
CA LEU A 195 6.24 -20.53 14.69
C LEU A 195 7.28 -19.91 13.80
N GLY A 196 8.44 -20.60 13.75
CA GLY A 196 9.38 -20.45 12.67
C GLY A 196 9.09 -21.50 11.59
N PHE A 197 9.39 -21.16 10.36
CA PHE A 197 9.34 -22.10 9.24
C PHE A 197 10.50 -21.83 8.29
N GLY A 198 10.98 -22.87 7.63
CA GLY A 198 11.95 -22.75 6.55
C GLY A 198 11.25 -22.35 5.27
N ILE A 199 11.90 -21.49 4.49
CA ILE A 199 11.55 -21.21 3.10
C ILE A 199 12.84 -21.44 2.30
N THR A 200 12.75 -22.13 1.17
CA THR A 200 13.79 -22.05 0.14
C THR A 200 13.40 -21.04 -0.91
N TYR A 201 14.36 -20.44 -1.59
CA TYR A 201 14.04 -19.57 -2.71
C TYR A 201 13.32 -20.32 -3.83
N ASP A 202 13.54 -21.62 -4.00
CA ASP A 202 12.81 -22.45 -4.96
C ASP A 202 11.30 -22.48 -4.66
N THR A 203 10.91 -22.69 -3.38
CA THR A 203 9.49 -22.67 -3.00
C THR A 203 8.85 -21.27 -3.14
N LEU A 204 9.60 -20.23 -2.79
CA LEU A 204 9.17 -18.84 -2.96
C LEU A 204 9.00 -18.49 -4.44
N LEU A 205 9.99 -18.78 -5.28
CA LEU A 205 9.96 -18.52 -6.73
C LEU A 205 8.83 -19.29 -7.42
N THR A 206 8.57 -20.53 -7.00
CA THR A 206 7.42 -21.32 -7.49
C THR A 206 6.10 -20.59 -7.20
N ALA A 207 5.92 -20.08 -5.98
CA ALA A 207 4.72 -19.35 -5.59
C ALA A 207 4.64 -17.97 -6.26
N TYR A 208 5.74 -17.25 -6.38
CA TYR A 208 5.81 -15.96 -7.08
C TYR A 208 5.46 -16.11 -8.57
N ASN A 209 6.07 -17.08 -9.26
CA ASN A 209 5.79 -17.34 -10.68
C ASN A 209 4.33 -17.74 -10.95
N ALA A 210 3.67 -18.38 -9.98
CA ALA A 210 2.25 -18.71 -10.09
C ALA A 210 1.32 -17.54 -9.78
N SER A 211 1.78 -16.55 -9.01
CA SER A 211 0.96 -15.46 -8.47
C SER A 211 1.16 -14.15 -9.21
N PHE A 212 2.40 -13.68 -9.36
CA PHE A 212 2.68 -12.45 -10.09
C PHE A 212 2.32 -12.58 -11.58
N GLY A 213 1.79 -11.51 -12.16
CA GLY A 213 1.28 -11.51 -13.53
C GLY A 213 -0.10 -12.18 -13.73
N THR A 214 -0.60 -12.89 -12.70
CA THR A 214 -1.96 -13.45 -12.69
C THR A 214 -2.86 -12.82 -11.64
N ALA A 215 -2.35 -12.62 -10.42
CA ALA A 215 -3.09 -11.96 -9.35
C ALA A 215 -3.05 -10.45 -9.48
N ASP A 216 -4.15 -9.80 -9.13
CA ASP A 216 -4.22 -8.35 -8.98
C ASP A 216 -3.61 -7.89 -7.66
N VAL A 217 -3.78 -8.72 -6.62
CA VAL A 217 -3.26 -8.46 -5.29
C VAL A 217 -2.66 -9.74 -4.73
N ILE A 218 -1.48 -9.63 -4.15
CA ILE A 218 -0.85 -10.70 -3.36
C ILE A 218 -0.73 -10.19 -1.93
N ASN A 219 -1.10 -11.02 -0.96
CA ASN A 219 -0.85 -10.78 0.46
C ASN A 219 0.22 -11.73 0.96
N SER A 220 1.18 -11.21 1.73
CA SER A 220 2.12 -12.01 2.54
C SER A 220 2.23 -11.44 3.95
N SER A 221 1.99 -12.30 4.94
CA SER A 221 1.95 -11.89 6.34
C SER A 221 3.03 -12.58 7.17
N PHE A 222 4.20 -12.77 6.60
CA PHE A 222 5.38 -13.33 7.25
C PHE A 222 6.60 -12.45 6.99
N GLY A 223 7.67 -12.65 7.73
CA GLY A 223 8.89 -11.90 7.49
C GLY A 223 10.08 -12.29 8.36
N GLY A 224 11.18 -11.63 8.12
CA GLY A 224 12.43 -11.72 8.88
C GLY A 224 13.11 -10.36 8.98
N GLY A 225 14.05 -10.19 9.92
CA GLY A 225 14.71 -8.91 10.13
C GLY A 225 15.52 -8.46 8.90
N ASP A 226 15.27 -7.24 8.43
CA ASP A 226 16.01 -6.63 7.31
C ASP A 226 15.96 -5.10 7.44
N PRO A 227 16.88 -4.49 8.18
CA PRO A 227 16.85 -3.06 8.49
C PRO A 227 17.04 -2.14 7.28
N ALA A 228 17.60 -2.63 6.16
CA ALA A 228 17.99 -1.80 5.02
C ALA A 228 17.23 -2.10 3.71
N GLY A 229 16.32 -3.07 3.71
CA GLY A 229 15.63 -3.52 2.49
C GLY A 229 16.55 -4.17 1.48
N THR A 230 17.51 -4.97 1.97
CA THR A 230 18.59 -5.58 1.19
C THR A 230 18.73 -7.09 1.38
N ASP A 231 17.84 -7.68 2.15
CA ASP A 231 17.65 -9.13 2.19
C ASP A 231 17.14 -9.64 0.83
N THR A 232 17.49 -10.87 0.49
CA THR A 232 17.09 -11.48 -0.79
C THR A 232 15.57 -11.53 -0.97
N LEU A 233 14.78 -11.70 0.12
CA LEU A 233 13.32 -11.65 0.04
C LEU A 233 12.82 -10.26 -0.37
N ALA A 234 13.44 -9.19 0.16
CA ALA A 234 13.10 -7.82 -0.21
C ALA A 234 13.47 -7.53 -1.67
N TYR A 235 14.65 -7.98 -2.12
CA TYR A 235 15.04 -7.84 -3.52
C TYR A 235 14.09 -8.58 -4.48
N LEU A 236 13.74 -9.84 -4.17
CA LEU A 236 12.80 -10.61 -4.98
C LEU A 236 11.41 -9.95 -5.01
N ALA A 237 10.94 -9.46 -3.85
CA ALA A 237 9.67 -8.74 -3.78
C ALA A 237 9.66 -7.50 -4.69
N ASP A 238 10.75 -6.72 -4.68
CA ASP A 238 10.89 -5.55 -5.53
C ASP A 238 10.97 -5.90 -7.01
N ALA A 239 11.80 -6.88 -7.38
CA ALA A 239 11.99 -7.30 -8.76
C ALA A 239 10.69 -7.85 -9.37
N TYR A 240 9.99 -8.73 -8.65
CA TYR A 240 8.71 -9.25 -9.11
C TYR A 240 7.63 -8.17 -9.21
N SER A 241 7.57 -7.23 -8.25
CA SER A 241 6.64 -6.10 -8.31
C SER A 241 6.97 -5.15 -9.47
N PHE A 242 8.24 -4.86 -9.70
CA PHE A 242 8.70 -4.02 -10.79
C PHE A 242 8.33 -4.61 -12.16
N ASN A 243 8.57 -5.91 -12.35
CA ASN A 243 8.25 -6.61 -13.59
C ASN A 243 6.76 -6.90 -13.78
N ASN A 244 5.93 -6.78 -12.72
CA ASN A 244 4.50 -7.04 -12.75
C ASN A 244 3.73 -5.86 -12.13
N SER A 245 3.92 -4.67 -12.70
CA SER A 245 3.43 -3.39 -12.17
C SER A 245 1.91 -3.29 -11.98
N LYS A 246 1.13 -4.27 -12.45
CA LYS A 246 -0.33 -4.37 -12.23
C LYS A 246 -0.71 -5.30 -11.07
N THR A 247 0.26 -5.93 -10.44
CA THR A 247 0.06 -6.74 -9.23
C THR A 247 0.46 -5.92 -8.01
N THR A 248 -0.47 -5.59 -7.14
CA THR A 248 -0.17 -4.91 -5.87
C THR A 248 0.26 -5.95 -4.83
N TYR A 249 1.50 -5.86 -4.37
CA TYR A 249 2.02 -6.75 -3.34
C TYR A 249 1.91 -6.11 -1.95
N VAL A 250 1.01 -6.65 -1.12
CA VAL A 250 0.71 -6.17 0.23
C VAL A 250 1.41 -7.06 1.25
N VAL A 251 2.16 -6.45 2.16
CA VAL A 251 3.00 -7.18 3.11
C VAL A 251 2.86 -6.62 4.53
N SER A 252 2.91 -7.48 5.53
CA SER A 252 2.94 -7.05 6.93
C SER A 252 4.28 -6.41 7.29
N ALA A 253 4.24 -5.35 8.12
CA ALA A 253 5.47 -4.65 8.57
C ALA A 253 6.31 -5.48 9.55
N GLY A 254 5.70 -6.44 10.26
CA GLY A 254 6.33 -7.19 11.34
C GLY A 254 5.85 -6.78 12.74
N ASN A 255 6.21 -7.57 13.76
CA ASN A 255 5.71 -7.40 15.12
C ASN A 255 6.82 -7.15 16.15
N ASP A 256 7.93 -6.54 15.71
CA ASP A 256 9.13 -6.28 16.52
C ASP A 256 9.17 -4.84 17.08
N GLY A 257 8.02 -4.12 17.06
CA GLY A 257 7.89 -2.81 17.68
C GLY A 257 8.03 -2.84 19.22
N PRO A 258 8.13 -1.68 19.87
CA PRO A 258 7.97 -0.32 19.37
C PRO A 258 9.29 0.35 18.93
N ALA A 259 10.40 -0.37 18.88
CA ALA A 259 11.67 0.19 18.42
C ALA A 259 11.63 0.61 16.95
N SER A 260 12.47 1.55 16.55
CA SER A 260 12.71 1.91 15.15
C SER A 260 13.56 0.86 14.44
N ASN A 261 13.57 0.90 13.10
CA ASN A 261 14.34 0.01 12.25
C ASN A 261 13.98 -1.48 12.43
N THR A 262 12.68 -1.76 12.57
CA THR A 262 12.17 -3.11 12.88
C THR A 262 11.29 -3.70 11.79
N VAL A 263 11.05 -2.98 10.69
CA VAL A 263 10.30 -3.56 9.56
C VAL A 263 11.15 -4.63 8.88
N GLY A 264 10.60 -5.84 8.76
CA GLY A 264 11.30 -6.99 8.22
C GLY A 264 11.00 -7.27 6.74
N SER A 265 11.87 -8.05 6.06
CA SER A 265 11.61 -8.51 4.70
C SER A 265 10.48 -9.56 4.67
N PRO A 266 9.62 -9.60 3.62
CA PRO A 266 9.64 -8.73 2.44
C PRO A 266 9.00 -7.34 2.64
N GLY A 267 8.48 -6.98 3.82
CA GLY A 267 7.88 -5.67 4.12
C GLY A 267 8.87 -4.50 4.05
N SER A 268 10.16 -4.76 4.24
CA SER A 268 11.24 -3.78 4.05
C SER A 268 11.55 -3.45 2.59
N ALA A 269 10.96 -4.14 1.62
CA ALA A 269 11.09 -3.83 0.20
C ALA A 269 10.51 -2.44 -0.14
N TYR A 270 10.88 -1.88 -1.30
CA TYR A 270 10.52 -0.53 -1.73
C TYR A 270 9.23 -0.50 -2.57
N ASN A 271 8.95 -1.60 -3.29
CA ASN A 271 7.85 -1.69 -4.25
C ASN A 271 6.60 -2.35 -3.68
N THR A 272 6.63 -2.75 -2.40
CA THR A 272 5.50 -3.32 -1.69
C THR A 272 4.56 -2.23 -1.13
N LEU A 273 3.37 -2.63 -0.74
CA LEU A 273 2.48 -1.86 0.13
C LEU A 273 2.58 -2.45 1.54
N THR A 274 3.39 -1.84 2.38
CA THR A 274 3.75 -2.36 3.71
C THR A 274 2.82 -1.83 4.79
N VAL A 275 2.26 -2.75 5.59
CA VAL A 275 1.13 -2.47 6.48
C VAL A 275 1.49 -2.61 7.94
N GLY A 276 1.31 -1.53 8.70
CA GLY A 276 1.36 -1.50 10.16
C GLY A 276 0.01 -1.81 10.81
N ALA A 277 0.03 -2.21 12.09
CA ALA A 277 -1.15 -2.60 12.84
C ALA A 277 -1.63 -1.51 13.79
N LEU A 278 -2.93 -1.16 13.75
CA LEU A 278 -3.58 -0.34 14.75
C LEU A 278 -4.09 -1.19 15.91
N GLY A 279 -3.93 -0.66 17.14
CA GLY A 279 -4.40 -1.28 18.37
C GLY A 279 -5.89 -1.08 18.62
N GLY A 280 -6.55 -2.08 19.23
CA GLY A 280 -7.99 -2.02 19.52
C GLY A 280 -8.39 -1.12 20.67
N ALA A 281 -7.48 -0.81 21.61
CA ALA A 281 -7.81 -0.17 22.86
C ALA A 281 -8.47 1.22 22.73
N ASN A 282 -8.15 1.97 21.67
CA ASN A 282 -8.68 3.31 21.40
C ASN A 282 -9.49 3.35 20.09
N GLY A 283 -10.22 2.29 19.76
CA GLY A 283 -11.03 2.26 18.54
C GLY A 283 -10.22 2.30 17.27
N PHE A 284 -9.05 1.66 17.25
CA PHE A 284 -8.11 1.65 16.11
C PHE A 284 -7.65 3.04 15.67
N ASP A 285 -7.39 3.92 16.63
CA ASP A 285 -6.90 5.29 16.40
C ASP A 285 -5.41 5.47 16.76
N THR A 286 -4.77 4.43 17.28
CA THR A 286 -3.34 4.45 17.66
C THR A 286 -2.63 3.19 17.18
N ILE A 287 -1.32 3.33 16.93
CA ILE A 287 -0.47 2.19 16.53
C ILE A 287 -0.39 1.15 17.65
N ALA A 288 -0.46 -0.12 17.30
CA ALA A 288 -0.24 -1.21 18.24
C ALA A 288 1.22 -1.22 18.73
N GLY A 289 1.43 -1.53 20.01
CA GLY A 289 2.75 -1.52 20.60
C GLY A 289 3.75 -2.47 19.94
N PHE A 290 3.27 -3.59 19.43
CA PHE A 290 4.07 -4.59 18.73
C PHE A 290 4.39 -4.23 17.28
N SER A 291 3.61 -3.36 16.63
CA SER A 291 3.80 -3.05 15.21
C SER A 291 5.19 -2.52 14.94
N SER A 292 5.89 -3.15 13.99
CA SER A 292 7.20 -2.72 13.50
C SER A 292 7.15 -1.33 12.90
N ARG A 293 8.26 -0.58 12.98
CA ARG A 293 8.32 0.85 12.67
C ARG A 293 9.60 1.23 11.95
N ALA A 294 9.50 2.29 11.17
CA ALA A 294 10.61 3.10 10.68
C ALA A 294 11.12 4.05 11.80
N PRO A 295 12.16 4.91 11.59
CA PRO A 295 12.91 4.98 10.34
C PRO A 295 13.76 3.74 10.12
N GLN A 296 13.82 3.32 8.86
CA GLN A 296 14.74 2.26 8.44
C GLN A 296 15.97 2.84 7.74
N ASP A 297 16.98 2.01 7.65
CA ASP A 297 18.17 2.31 6.85
C ASP A 297 17.83 2.22 5.36
N PHE A 298 18.60 2.92 4.56
CA PHE A 298 18.57 2.83 3.10
C PHE A 298 19.83 2.10 2.65
N GLY A 299 19.67 0.96 1.98
CA GLY A 299 20.79 0.17 1.46
C GLY A 299 20.74 0.06 -0.06
N TYR A 300 21.90 0.12 -0.72
CA TYR A 300 22.02 -0.11 -2.16
C TYR A 300 23.43 -0.55 -2.54
N PHE A 301 23.53 -1.23 -3.68
CA PHE A 301 24.82 -1.56 -4.29
C PHE A 301 25.16 -0.53 -5.36
N THR A 302 26.40 -0.06 -5.38
CA THR A 302 26.93 0.78 -6.45
C THR A 302 28.39 0.45 -6.69
N SER A 303 28.78 0.29 -7.95
CA SER A 303 30.17 -0.02 -8.35
C SER A 303 30.79 -1.19 -7.57
N GLY A 304 30.00 -2.22 -7.25
CA GLY A 304 30.42 -3.40 -6.50
C GLY A 304 30.63 -3.18 -5.00
N THR A 305 30.16 -2.04 -4.47
CA THR A 305 30.23 -1.71 -3.03
C THR A 305 28.81 -1.56 -2.49
N PHE A 306 28.58 -2.13 -1.31
CA PHE A 306 27.33 -1.90 -0.57
C PHE A 306 27.43 -0.61 0.25
N VAL A 307 26.43 0.24 0.12
CA VAL A 307 26.30 1.52 0.83
C VAL A 307 25.07 1.49 1.71
N THR A 308 25.17 1.99 2.93
CA THR A 308 24.06 2.14 3.86
C THR A 308 23.99 3.57 4.38
N VAL A 309 22.80 4.14 4.38
CA VAL A 309 22.47 5.43 5.01
C VAL A 309 21.48 5.14 6.13
N ALA A 310 21.86 5.40 7.36
CA ALA A 310 21.10 4.97 8.53
C ALA A 310 19.91 5.87 8.84
N GLY A 311 18.74 5.26 9.13
CA GLY A 311 17.61 5.91 9.74
C GLY A 311 16.90 6.99 8.89
N VAL A 312 16.84 6.80 7.56
CA VAL A 312 16.37 7.83 6.61
C VAL A 312 15.09 7.45 5.86
N ARG A 313 14.63 6.19 5.97
CA ARG A 313 13.54 5.67 5.15
C ARG A 313 12.26 5.44 5.95
N ALA A 314 11.13 5.92 5.45
CA ALA A 314 9.81 5.50 5.88
C ALA A 314 9.45 4.16 5.19
N ALA A 315 9.25 3.09 5.95
CA ALA A 315 9.03 1.76 5.41
C ALA A 315 7.64 1.19 5.76
N VAL A 316 6.83 1.92 6.54
CA VAL A 316 5.41 1.62 6.71
C VAL A 316 4.63 2.54 5.80
N ASP A 317 3.81 1.99 4.92
CA ASP A 317 3.04 2.79 3.96
C ASP A 317 1.67 3.20 4.51
N ILE A 318 0.96 2.27 5.16
CA ILE A 318 -0.41 2.47 5.64
C ILE A 318 -0.69 1.58 6.84
N THR A 319 -1.76 1.89 7.59
CA THR A 319 -2.19 1.06 8.72
C THR A 319 -3.65 0.61 8.58
N ALA A 320 -3.96 -0.51 9.25
CA ALA A 320 -5.31 -1.02 9.41
C ALA A 320 -5.48 -1.66 10.79
N PRO A 321 -6.71 -1.98 11.25
CA PRO A 321 -6.93 -2.76 12.45
C PRO A 321 -6.09 -4.03 12.46
N GLY A 322 -5.31 -4.25 13.52
CA GLY A 322 -4.43 -5.40 13.63
C GLY A 322 -4.41 -6.02 15.03
N ALA A 323 -5.40 -5.73 15.86
CA ALA A 323 -5.54 -6.30 17.19
C ALA A 323 -7.02 -6.50 17.56
N SER A 324 -7.29 -7.40 18.50
CA SER A 324 -8.65 -7.74 18.96
C SER A 324 -9.58 -8.15 17.81
N LEU A 325 -9.07 -8.88 16.84
CA LEU A 325 -9.79 -9.28 15.64
C LEU A 325 -10.41 -10.69 15.82
N THR A 326 -11.46 -10.97 15.05
CA THR A 326 -12.09 -12.28 14.97
C THR A 326 -11.95 -12.84 13.57
N SER A 327 -11.52 -14.10 13.44
CA SER A 327 -11.34 -14.77 12.14
C SER A 327 -11.73 -16.26 12.20
N ALA A 328 -11.71 -16.93 11.03
CA ALA A 328 -12.06 -18.34 10.90
C ALA A 328 -11.18 -19.24 11.78
N PHE A 329 -11.77 -20.18 12.49
CA PHE A 329 -11.02 -21.11 13.32
C PHE A 329 -10.50 -22.30 12.50
N TYR A 330 -9.22 -22.55 12.60
CA TYR A 330 -8.56 -23.77 12.19
C TYR A 330 -7.43 -24.10 13.16
N GLY A 331 -7.59 -25.17 13.93
CA GLY A 331 -6.56 -25.72 14.82
C GLY A 331 -6.14 -27.13 14.41
N GLY A 332 -6.30 -27.46 13.12
CA GLY A 332 -6.29 -28.81 12.59
C GLY A 332 -4.93 -29.50 12.58
N GLN A 333 -4.92 -30.69 11.99
CA GLN A 333 -3.84 -31.68 12.13
C GLN A 333 -2.91 -31.75 10.92
N ASN A 334 -3.23 -31.04 9.83
CA ASN A 334 -2.49 -31.11 8.57
C ASN A 334 -1.79 -29.79 8.28
N GLY A 335 -0.54 -29.87 7.91
CA GLY A 335 0.24 -28.70 7.56
C GLY A 335 0.85 -27.98 8.76
N GLY A 336 1.31 -26.77 8.52
CA GLY A 336 1.93 -25.94 9.53
C GLY A 336 0.96 -25.41 10.56
N ASN A 337 1.50 -24.96 11.67
CA ASN A 337 0.76 -24.36 12.76
C ASN A 337 -0.35 -25.27 13.31
N ASN A 338 -0.03 -26.54 13.52
CA ASN A 338 -0.94 -27.57 13.96
C ASN A 338 -0.31 -28.49 15.02
N ALA A 339 -1.10 -29.47 15.49
CA ALA A 339 -0.72 -30.43 16.52
C ALA A 339 0.39 -31.41 16.15
N SER A 340 0.69 -31.59 14.87
CA SER A 340 1.73 -32.54 14.44
C SER A 340 3.15 -32.02 14.73
N LEU A 341 3.29 -30.74 15.04
CA LEU A 341 4.57 -30.14 15.36
C LEU A 341 4.92 -30.39 16.83
N THR A 342 6.21 -30.59 17.07
CA THR A 342 6.71 -30.75 18.45
C THR A 342 6.39 -29.48 19.25
N GLY A 343 5.65 -29.62 20.34
CA GLY A 343 5.20 -28.52 21.17
C GLY A 343 3.89 -27.86 20.75
N SER A 344 3.33 -28.21 19.59
CA SER A 344 2.02 -27.72 19.16
C SER A 344 0.88 -28.43 19.90
N VAL A 345 -0.21 -27.71 20.06
CA VAL A 345 -1.46 -28.27 20.61
C VAL A 345 -2.45 -28.44 19.47
N ASP A 346 -3.00 -29.65 19.32
CA ASP A 346 -4.14 -29.87 18.42
C ASP A 346 -5.39 -29.27 19.05
N LEU A 347 -5.86 -28.19 18.46
CA LEU A 347 -7.10 -27.54 18.87
C LEU A 347 -8.30 -28.00 18.04
N GLY A 348 -8.08 -28.97 17.14
CA GLY A 348 -9.09 -29.52 16.25
C GLY A 348 -9.43 -28.59 15.07
N SER A 349 -10.48 -28.93 14.36
CA SER A 349 -11.04 -28.15 13.27
C SER A 349 -12.55 -28.01 13.43
N SER A 350 -13.08 -26.84 13.13
CA SER A 350 -14.53 -26.59 13.18
C SER A 350 -14.95 -25.75 11.97
N PRO A 351 -15.83 -26.29 11.12
CA PRO A 351 -16.28 -25.56 9.91
C PRO A 351 -17.01 -24.26 10.19
N THR A 352 -17.49 -24.04 11.42
CA THR A 352 -18.37 -22.93 11.78
C THR A 352 -17.87 -22.10 12.96
N ALA A 353 -16.70 -22.43 13.55
CA ALA A 353 -16.15 -21.72 14.69
C ALA A 353 -15.20 -20.59 14.23
N TYR A 354 -15.06 -19.60 15.10
CA TYR A 354 -14.19 -18.45 14.91
C TYR A 354 -13.24 -18.28 16.09
N SER A 355 -12.02 -17.81 15.82
CA SER A 355 -11.07 -17.36 16.85
C SER A 355 -11.28 -15.87 17.09
N ALA A 356 -11.33 -15.44 18.36
CA ALA A 356 -11.40 -14.06 18.76
C ALA A 356 -10.05 -13.57 19.32
N ASP A 357 -9.90 -12.25 19.47
CA ASP A 357 -8.71 -11.57 20.05
C ASP A 357 -7.38 -11.89 19.36
N ILE A 358 -7.41 -12.20 18.06
CA ILE A 358 -6.19 -12.35 17.30
C ILE A 358 -5.54 -10.99 17.04
N ALA A 359 -4.21 -10.95 17.10
CA ALA A 359 -3.44 -9.72 16.90
C ALA A 359 -2.15 -9.98 16.13
N GLY A 360 -1.75 -9.01 15.30
CA GLY A 360 -0.55 -9.02 14.47
C GLY A 360 -0.68 -8.08 13.29
N THR A 361 0.42 -7.55 12.78
CA THR A 361 0.48 -6.88 11.46
C THR A 361 0.07 -7.85 10.36
N SER A 362 0.22 -9.14 10.61
CA SER A 362 -0.24 -10.25 9.78
C SER A 362 -1.73 -10.23 9.46
N PHE A 363 -2.53 -9.52 10.25
CA PHE A 363 -3.99 -9.41 10.06
C PHE A 363 -4.39 -8.02 9.55
N ALA A 364 -3.60 -7.00 9.82
CA ALA A 364 -3.74 -5.68 9.18
C ALA A 364 -3.44 -5.75 7.68
N ALA A 365 -2.40 -6.48 7.26
CA ALA A 365 -2.02 -6.63 5.86
C ALA A 365 -3.13 -7.24 5.00
N PRO A 366 -3.75 -8.38 5.33
CA PRO A 366 -4.84 -8.93 4.51
C PRO A 366 -6.10 -8.05 4.49
N ILE A 367 -6.35 -7.24 5.51
CA ILE A 367 -7.41 -6.22 5.48
C ILE A 367 -7.10 -5.17 4.42
N VAL A 368 -5.85 -4.67 4.34
CA VAL A 368 -5.43 -3.73 3.29
C VAL A 368 -5.41 -4.41 1.93
N ALA A 369 -4.99 -5.68 1.84
CA ALA A 369 -5.04 -6.46 0.60
C ALA A 369 -6.47 -6.58 0.07
N GLY A 370 -7.44 -6.80 0.94
CA GLY A 370 -8.86 -6.74 0.58
C GLY A 370 -9.28 -5.37 0.06
N GLY A 371 -8.80 -4.28 0.68
CA GLY A 371 -9.02 -2.91 0.22
C GLY A 371 -8.41 -2.65 -1.17
N ALA A 372 -7.16 -3.05 -1.39
CA ALA A 372 -6.49 -2.97 -2.69
C ALA A 372 -7.25 -3.79 -3.76
N THR A 373 -7.80 -4.95 -3.36
CA THR A 373 -8.62 -5.80 -4.24
C THR A 373 -9.93 -5.10 -4.64
N LEU A 374 -10.58 -4.34 -3.74
CA LEU A 374 -11.75 -3.54 -4.10
C LEU A 374 -11.39 -2.42 -5.10
N VAL A 375 -10.25 -1.74 -4.91
CA VAL A 375 -9.74 -0.73 -5.85
C VAL A 375 -9.49 -1.37 -7.22
N ALA A 376 -8.80 -2.50 -7.29
CA ALA A 376 -8.57 -3.23 -8.53
C ALA A 376 -9.88 -3.72 -9.18
N SER A 377 -10.84 -4.19 -8.38
CA SER A 377 -12.17 -4.61 -8.86
C SER A 377 -12.96 -3.45 -9.47
N ALA A 378 -12.94 -2.27 -8.85
CA ALA A 378 -13.54 -1.07 -9.42
C ALA A 378 -12.87 -0.68 -10.74
N ALA A 379 -11.54 -0.74 -10.82
CA ALA A 379 -10.77 -0.50 -12.03
C ALA A 379 -11.19 -1.42 -13.19
N LYS A 380 -11.53 -2.67 -12.89
CA LYS A 380 -11.93 -3.69 -13.87
C LYS A 380 -13.43 -3.75 -14.15
N THR A 381 -14.25 -2.99 -13.43
CA THR A 381 -15.71 -3.15 -13.48
C THR A 381 -16.42 -1.85 -13.83
N LEU A 382 -15.98 -0.71 -13.30
CA LEU A 382 -16.70 0.56 -13.41
C LEU A 382 -16.26 1.36 -14.64
N ALA A 383 -17.24 1.91 -15.37
CA ALA A 383 -16.94 2.93 -16.37
C ALA A 383 -16.69 4.29 -15.67
N PRO A 384 -15.71 5.10 -16.11
CA PRO A 384 -14.82 4.88 -17.26
C PRO A 384 -13.55 4.06 -16.95
N LEU A 385 -13.34 3.62 -15.71
CA LEU A 385 -12.10 2.98 -15.25
C LEU A 385 -11.74 1.73 -16.07
N VAL A 386 -12.74 0.90 -16.40
CA VAL A 386 -12.54 -0.38 -17.10
C VAL A 386 -11.89 -0.23 -18.48
N SER A 387 -12.02 0.93 -19.11
CA SER A 387 -11.39 1.24 -20.38
C SER A 387 -9.97 1.80 -20.24
N ASN A 388 -9.53 2.07 -19.02
CA ASN A 388 -8.22 2.63 -18.72
C ASN A 388 -7.33 1.60 -18.02
N SER A 389 -6.38 1.02 -18.77
CA SER A 389 -5.48 -0.02 -18.24
C SER A 389 -4.55 0.47 -17.13
N ASN A 390 -4.40 1.80 -16.96
CA ASN A 390 -3.58 2.40 -15.92
C ASN A 390 -4.28 2.40 -14.55
N ALA A 391 -5.61 2.26 -14.53
CA ALA A 391 -6.39 2.23 -13.30
C ALA A 391 -6.03 1.07 -12.35
N SER A 392 -5.39 0.02 -12.86
CA SER A 392 -4.91 -1.14 -12.09
C SER A 392 -3.39 -1.18 -11.88
N GLN A 393 -2.66 -0.13 -12.23
CA GLN A 393 -1.24 -0.03 -11.89
C GLN A 393 -1.07 0.01 -10.37
N SER A 394 -0.15 -0.80 -9.83
CA SER A 394 0.06 -0.89 -8.37
C SER A 394 0.46 0.44 -7.73
N MET A 395 1.21 1.28 -8.45
CA MET A 395 1.55 2.64 -8.03
C MET A 395 0.30 3.51 -7.91
N VAL A 396 -0.68 3.38 -8.82
CA VAL A 396 -1.97 4.09 -8.73
C VAL A 396 -2.79 3.57 -7.55
N VAL A 397 -2.88 2.24 -7.39
CA VAL A 397 -3.57 1.61 -6.24
C VAL A 397 -2.97 2.08 -4.92
N LYS A 398 -1.62 2.08 -4.81
CA LYS A 398 -0.88 2.57 -3.65
C LYS A 398 -1.20 4.05 -3.39
N SER A 399 -1.05 4.92 -4.38
CA SER A 399 -1.30 6.36 -4.23
C SER A 399 -2.75 6.67 -3.83
N LEU A 400 -3.74 5.95 -4.37
CA LEU A 400 -5.15 6.09 -4.02
C LEU A 400 -5.41 5.74 -2.54
N LEU A 401 -4.90 4.59 -2.07
CA LEU A 401 -5.06 4.14 -0.69
C LEU A 401 -4.39 5.09 0.30
N LEU A 402 -3.18 5.58 -0.01
CA LEU A 402 -2.43 6.48 0.85
C LEU A 402 -3.06 7.88 0.91
N THR A 403 -3.54 8.40 -0.23
CA THR A 403 -4.22 9.70 -0.27
C THR A 403 -5.55 9.67 0.48
N GLY A 404 -6.29 8.56 0.38
CA GLY A 404 -7.55 8.36 1.10
C GLY A 404 -7.40 8.13 2.60
N ALA A 405 -6.20 7.81 3.11
CA ALA A 405 -6.00 7.41 4.49
C ALA A 405 -6.34 8.50 5.51
N ASP A 406 -6.97 8.09 6.62
CA ASP A 406 -7.27 8.96 7.76
C ASP A 406 -6.02 9.23 8.60
N LYS A 407 -5.78 10.47 8.95
CA LYS A 407 -4.72 10.86 9.89
C LYS A 407 -5.19 10.55 11.31
N THR A 408 -4.67 9.47 11.90
CA THR A 408 -5.01 9.01 13.24
C THR A 408 -4.21 9.75 14.31
N THR A 409 -4.59 9.59 15.58
CA THR A 409 -3.91 10.27 16.70
C THR A 409 -2.41 10.00 16.70
N GLY A 410 -1.63 11.07 16.74
CA GLY A 410 -0.17 11.04 16.74
C GLY A 410 0.47 10.97 15.36
N TRP A 411 -0.31 10.96 14.29
CA TRP A 411 0.24 10.98 12.92
C TRP A 411 1.06 12.25 12.65
N SER A 412 2.25 12.08 12.12
CA SER A 412 3.12 13.19 11.71
C SER A 412 4.17 12.71 10.70
N ASN A 413 4.27 13.36 9.57
CA ASN A 413 5.41 13.18 8.66
C ASN A 413 6.45 14.31 8.79
N GLY A 414 6.55 14.88 9.99
CA GLY A 414 7.57 15.88 10.32
C GLY A 414 7.41 17.21 9.60
N GLN A 415 6.17 17.64 9.33
CA GLN A 415 5.92 18.94 8.69
C GLN A 415 6.42 20.09 9.55
N GLN A 416 7.21 20.95 8.96
CA GLN A 416 7.75 22.17 9.57
C GLN A 416 7.71 23.36 8.62
N SER A 417 7.58 24.56 9.16
CA SER A 417 7.71 25.79 8.39
C SER A 417 9.18 26.11 8.12
N VAL A 418 9.52 26.24 6.86
CA VAL A 418 10.89 26.58 6.40
C VAL A 418 10.84 27.88 5.62
N THR A 419 11.84 28.75 5.80
CA THR A 419 11.97 30.00 5.05
C THR A 419 13.25 29.97 4.21
N VAL A 420 13.09 30.05 2.89
CA VAL A 420 14.20 30.11 1.94
C VAL A 420 13.98 31.29 1.00
N GLY A 421 14.96 32.16 0.86
CA GLY A 421 14.86 33.30 -0.03
C GLY A 421 13.72 34.28 0.26
N GLY A 422 13.24 34.33 1.51
CA GLY A 422 12.10 35.16 1.93
C GLY A 422 10.73 34.52 1.71
N THR A 423 10.65 33.32 1.13
CA THR A 423 9.41 32.53 0.99
C THR A 423 9.32 31.50 2.12
N THR A 424 8.20 31.51 2.86
CA THR A 424 7.90 30.50 3.90
C THR A 424 6.94 29.48 3.35
N PHE A 425 7.27 28.20 3.51
CA PHE A 425 6.46 27.05 3.07
C PHE A 425 6.55 25.91 4.07
N LEU A 426 5.64 24.95 3.97
CA LEU A 426 5.70 23.70 4.73
C LEU A 426 6.65 22.73 4.03
N GLN A 427 7.52 22.08 4.80
CA GLN A 427 8.38 20.99 4.32
C GLN A 427 8.25 19.80 5.23
N THR A 428 8.12 18.59 4.65
CA THR A 428 8.18 17.35 5.41
C THR A 428 9.64 16.98 5.67
N THR A 429 9.93 16.40 6.82
CA THR A 429 11.26 15.83 7.15
C THR A 429 11.36 14.35 6.85
N GLN A 430 10.22 13.74 6.53
CA GLN A 430 10.06 12.34 6.12
C GLN A 430 8.86 12.23 5.18
N SER A 431 8.87 11.29 4.26
CA SER A 431 7.77 11.16 3.29
C SER A 431 6.46 10.71 3.94
N LEU A 432 6.53 9.79 4.91
CA LEU A 432 5.39 9.24 5.66
C LEU A 432 5.70 9.23 7.17
N ASP A 433 4.67 9.06 8.00
CA ASP A 433 4.86 8.81 9.43
C ASP A 433 5.61 7.48 9.64
N TRP A 434 6.59 7.48 10.56
CA TRP A 434 7.46 6.33 10.83
C TRP A 434 6.73 5.05 11.25
N ALA A 435 5.56 5.17 11.87
CA ALA A 435 4.78 4.07 12.40
C ALA A 435 3.41 3.91 11.73
N LEU A 436 2.79 5.03 11.37
CA LEU A 436 1.43 5.08 10.84
C LEU A 436 1.38 5.17 9.31
N GLY A 437 2.53 5.36 8.66
CA GLY A 437 2.56 5.55 7.21
C GLY A 437 1.76 6.77 6.77
N ALA A 438 0.88 6.62 5.81
CA ALA A 438 -0.07 7.67 5.41
C ALA A 438 -1.25 7.81 6.39
N GLY A 439 -1.40 6.88 7.34
CA GLY A 439 -2.51 6.83 8.29
C GLY A 439 -3.32 5.54 8.18
N ARG A 440 -4.53 5.53 8.73
CA ARG A 440 -5.46 4.39 8.65
C ARG A 440 -6.16 4.34 7.31
N MET A 441 -6.20 3.16 6.67
CA MET A 441 -6.96 2.94 5.44
C MET A 441 -8.41 3.43 5.57
N ASN A 442 -8.86 4.21 4.59
CA ASN A 442 -10.25 4.68 4.48
C ASN A 442 -10.76 4.48 3.04
N LEU A 443 -11.56 3.45 2.85
CA LEU A 443 -12.07 3.05 1.54
C LEU A 443 -13.17 3.96 1.01
N ASP A 444 -13.89 4.70 1.87
CA ASP A 444 -14.87 5.69 1.44
C ASP A 444 -14.20 6.85 0.68
N LYS A 445 -13.15 7.43 1.28
CA LYS A 445 -12.34 8.47 0.64
C LYS A 445 -11.60 7.96 -0.60
N THR A 446 -11.02 6.75 -0.51
CA THR A 446 -10.34 6.10 -1.64
C THR A 446 -11.28 5.93 -2.82
N PHE A 447 -12.51 5.46 -2.60
CA PHE A 447 -13.53 5.33 -3.63
C PHE A 447 -13.85 6.67 -4.29
N ASP A 448 -14.07 7.72 -3.48
CA ASP A 448 -14.39 9.05 -3.98
C ASP A 448 -13.28 9.65 -4.85
N ILE A 449 -12.01 9.40 -4.51
CA ILE A 449 -10.88 9.81 -5.35
C ILE A 449 -10.84 8.99 -6.64
N GLN A 450 -11.05 7.68 -6.55
CA GLN A 450 -10.93 6.76 -7.67
C GLN A 450 -12.02 6.98 -8.74
N VAL A 451 -13.28 7.14 -8.34
CA VAL A 451 -14.42 7.10 -9.28
C VAL A 451 -15.06 8.46 -9.55
N ASN A 452 -14.93 9.41 -8.62
CA ASN A 452 -15.53 10.73 -8.74
C ASN A 452 -14.49 11.83 -9.04
N GLY A 453 -13.22 11.48 -9.08
CA GLY A 453 -12.13 12.38 -9.40
C GLY A 453 -11.80 12.40 -10.89
N GLN A 454 -10.88 13.28 -11.26
CA GLN A 454 -10.23 13.29 -12.55
C GLN A 454 -9.44 12.01 -12.72
N ILE A 455 -9.57 11.33 -13.84
CA ILE A 455 -8.98 10.02 -14.10
C ILE A 455 -7.96 10.16 -15.21
N ASP A 456 -6.72 9.75 -14.92
CA ASP A 456 -5.63 9.64 -15.88
C ASP A 456 -5.56 10.85 -16.83
N VAL A 457 -5.02 11.94 -16.34
CA VAL A 457 -4.77 13.15 -17.14
C VAL A 457 -3.51 13.03 -17.99
N SER A 458 -2.89 11.89 -17.97
CA SER A 458 -1.65 11.47 -18.62
C SER A 458 -0.94 12.47 -19.50
N GLY A 459 0.23 12.80 -19.13
CA GLY A 459 1.15 13.54 -19.97
C GLY A 459 2.57 13.21 -19.55
N THR A 460 3.39 12.99 -20.52
CA THR A 460 4.77 12.58 -20.27
C THR A 460 5.67 13.74 -19.87
N THR A 461 5.27 14.96 -20.17
CA THR A 461 6.07 16.17 -19.85
C THR A 461 5.20 17.42 -19.85
N GLY A 462 5.42 18.30 -18.87
CA GLY A 462 4.86 19.64 -18.84
C GLY A 462 3.43 19.77 -18.31
N LEU A 463 2.83 20.92 -18.54
CA LEU A 463 1.51 21.28 -18.05
C LEU A 463 0.41 20.49 -18.74
N LEU A 464 -0.36 19.72 -17.97
CA LEU A 464 -1.42 18.84 -18.48
C LEU A 464 -2.79 19.52 -18.60
N GLY A 465 -2.92 20.75 -18.21
CA GLY A 465 -4.18 21.46 -18.15
C GLY A 465 -4.88 21.31 -16.79
N PRO A 466 -6.05 21.97 -16.64
CA PRO A 466 -6.75 21.99 -15.36
C PRO A 466 -7.33 20.61 -14.97
N VAL A 467 -7.11 20.22 -13.71
CA VAL A 467 -7.66 18.99 -13.10
C VAL A 467 -8.70 19.32 -12.03
N SER A 468 -9.55 18.36 -11.71
CA SER A 468 -10.58 18.48 -10.66
C SER A 468 -9.95 18.57 -9.25
N LEU A 469 -10.77 18.91 -8.24
CA LEU A 469 -10.38 18.95 -6.81
C LEU A 469 -9.87 17.61 -6.29
N ARG A 470 -10.17 16.53 -6.95
CA ARG A 470 -9.71 15.19 -6.63
C ARG A 470 -9.46 14.41 -7.91
N GLY A 471 -8.56 13.45 -7.85
CA GLY A 471 -8.25 12.60 -8.99
C GLY A 471 -7.02 11.75 -8.77
N TRP A 472 -6.65 11.06 -9.84
CA TRP A 472 -5.43 10.28 -9.92
C TRP A 472 -4.88 10.28 -11.34
N ASP A 473 -3.58 9.99 -11.45
CA ASP A 473 -2.88 9.86 -12.72
C ASP A 473 -1.82 8.75 -12.65
N PHE A 474 -1.58 8.12 -13.79
CA PHE A 474 -0.40 7.31 -14.05
C PHE A 474 0.45 8.06 -15.06
N GLY A 475 1.53 8.65 -14.62
CA GLY A 475 2.40 9.48 -15.43
C GLY A 475 3.81 8.94 -15.55
N SER A 476 4.59 9.58 -16.41
CA SER A 476 6.03 9.32 -16.57
C SER A 476 6.80 10.63 -16.51
N SER A 477 8.01 10.60 -15.94
CA SER A 477 8.89 11.76 -15.86
C SER A 477 10.30 11.43 -16.35
N VAL A 478 10.92 12.39 -17.02
CA VAL A 478 12.30 12.32 -17.51
C VAL A 478 13.19 13.13 -16.59
N LEU A 479 14.41 12.66 -16.35
CA LEU A 479 15.40 13.33 -15.50
C LEU A 479 15.63 14.79 -15.97
N GLY A 480 15.54 15.72 -15.02
CA GLY A 480 15.66 17.16 -15.26
C GLY A 480 14.35 17.82 -15.69
N THR A 481 13.21 17.13 -15.70
CA THR A 481 11.90 17.69 -16.06
C THR A 481 10.93 17.82 -14.88
N THR A 482 9.81 18.52 -15.11
CA THR A 482 8.70 18.63 -14.17
C THR A 482 7.39 18.33 -14.86
N ASN A 483 6.45 17.68 -14.14
CA ASN A 483 5.06 17.51 -14.54
C ASN A 483 4.17 18.36 -13.62
N ASP A 484 3.35 19.24 -14.20
CA ASP A 484 2.52 20.20 -13.50
C ASP A 484 1.03 19.91 -13.65
N TYR A 485 0.30 19.90 -12.52
CA TYR A 485 -1.15 19.69 -12.46
C TYR A 485 -1.82 20.93 -11.87
N VAL A 486 -2.57 21.64 -12.68
CA VAL A 486 -3.30 22.86 -12.26
C VAL A 486 -4.67 22.47 -11.74
N ILE A 487 -4.97 22.71 -10.48
CA ILE A 487 -6.32 22.51 -9.93
C ILE A 487 -7.23 23.60 -10.49
N ALA A 488 -8.31 23.21 -11.18
CA ALA A 488 -9.22 24.13 -11.86
C ALA A 488 -9.98 25.04 -10.89
N ASP A 489 -10.36 24.49 -9.76
CA ASP A 489 -11.16 25.18 -8.76
C ASP A 489 -10.27 25.99 -7.80
N VAL A 490 -10.87 27.03 -7.24
CA VAL A 490 -10.25 27.84 -6.18
C VAL A 490 -10.42 27.13 -4.85
N LEU A 491 -9.35 26.96 -4.10
CA LEU A 491 -9.37 26.38 -2.76
C LEU A 491 -9.60 27.47 -1.71
N ALA A 492 -10.48 27.19 -0.76
CA ALA A 492 -10.68 28.08 0.40
C ALA A 492 -9.54 27.90 1.41
N ALA A 493 -9.19 28.96 2.11
CA ALA A 493 -8.37 28.85 3.30
C ALA A 493 -9.05 27.92 4.33
N GLY A 494 -8.28 27.04 4.95
CA GLY A 494 -8.82 26.03 5.87
C GLY A 494 -9.18 24.69 5.19
N SER A 495 -9.23 24.62 3.86
CA SER A 495 -9.41 23.34 3.15
C SER A 495 -8.22 22.41 3.42
N THR A 496 -8.46 21.11 3.54
CA THR A 496 -7.38 20.11 3.59
C THR A 496 -7.05 19.65 2.18
N LEU A 497 -5.77 19.77 1.79
CA LEU A 497 -5.23 19.19 0.57
C LEU A 497 -4.34 18.01 0.93
N THR A 498 -4.66 16.84 0.39
CA THR A 498 -3.86 15.63 0.53
C THR A 498 -3.46 15.12 -0.85
N THR A 499 -2.19 14.79 -1.03
CA THR A 499 -1.67 14.23 -2.29
C THR A 499 -0.54 13.25 -2.02
N THR A 500 -0.50 12.19 -2.81
CA THR A 500 0.54 11.15 -2.73
C THR A 500 1.07 10.84 -4.12
N LEU A 501 2.38 10.84 -4.23
CA LEU A 501 3.16 10.38 -5.37
C LEU A 501 3.84 9.07 -4.98
N SER A 502 3.78 8.04 -5.81
CA SER A 502 4.53 6.79 -5.61
C SER A 502 5.13 6.29 -6.91
N TRP A 503 6.32 5.71 -6.81
CA TRP A 503 7.04 5.11 -7.93
C TRP A 503 7.76 3.85 -7.48
N MET A 504 8.40 3.15 -8.40
CA MET A 504 9.12 1.92 -8.10
C MET A 504 10.63 2.12 -8.19
N ARG A 505 11.36 1.48 -7.28
CA ARG A 505 12.78 1.22 -7.38
C ARG A 505 13.01 0.17 -8.45
N ALA A 506 13.95 0.42 -9.35
CA ALA A 506 14.29 -0.53 -10.39
C ALA A 506 15.20 -1.62 -9.82
N ARG A 507 14.62 -2.79 -9.63
CA ARG A 507 15.27 -4.05 -9.29
C ARG A 507 14.77 -5.12 -10.26
N ASP A 508 15.65 -6.00 -10.70
CA ASP A 508 15.30 -7.05 -11.65
C ASP A 508 15.85 -8.42 -11.22
N PHE A 509 15.26 -9.46 -11.76
CA PHE A 509 15.64 -10.85 -11.53
C PHE A 509 15.55 -11.64 -12.83
N ASP A 510 16.67 -12.19 -13.31
CA ASP A 510 16.75 -12.93 -14.58
C ASP A 510 16.48 -14.44 -14.43
N GLY A 511 16.03 -14.89 -13.27
CA GLY A 511 15.83 -16.30 -12.92
C GLY A 511 17.01 -16.93 -12.16
N THR A 512 18.16 -16.25 -12.08
CA THR A 512 19.37 -16.72 -11.38
C THR A 512 20.04 -15.63 -10.54
N SER A 513 19.96 -14.39 -10.98
CA SER A 513 20.65 -13.26 -10.35
C SER A 513 19.71 -12.09 -10.16
N LEU A 514 19.87 -11.42 -9.04
CA LEU A 514 19.20 -10.16 -8.72
C LEU A 514 20.06 -8.99 -9.15
N TYR A 515 19.43 -7.96 -9.71
CA TYR A 515 20.07 -6.75 -10.19
C TYR A 515 19.52 -5.53 -9.47
N GLU A 516 20.38 -4.61 -9.14
CA GLU A 516 20.07 -3.32 -8.57
C GLU A 516 20.36 -2.25 -9.63
N ASP A 517 19.32 -1.76 -10.31
CA ASP A 517 19.52 -0.90 -11.46
C ASP A 517 19.55 0.57 -11.08
N ALA A 518 18.48 1.10 -10.50
CA ALA A 518 18.40 2.52 -10.15
C ALA A 518 17.30 2.83 -9.15
N GLN A 519 17.40 3.99 -8.52
CA GLN A 519 16.29 4.65 -7.86
C GLN A 519 16.22 6.11 -8.28
N ALA A 520 15.11 6.50 -8.89
CA ALA A 520 14.78 7.88 -9.15
C ALA A 520 14.46 8.62 -7.84
N ASP A 521 14.79 9.90 -7.82
CA ASP A 521 14.47 10.86 -6.75
C ASP A 521 13.41 11.82 -7.28
N LEU A 522 12.14 11.52 -7.04
CA LEU A 522 11.00 12.35 -7.44
C LEU A 522 10.51 13.17 -6.25
N ASP A 523 10.37 14.47 -6.47
CA ASP A 523 9.85 15.43 -5.48
C ASP A 523 8.38 15.76 -5.76
N LEU A 524 7.57 15.90 -4.71
CA LEU A 524 6.20 16.39 -4.77
C LEU A 524 6.07 17.75 -4.08
N SER A 525 5.49 18.72 -4.78
CA SER A 525 5.28 20.07 -4.23
C SER A 525 3.93 20.65 -4.62
N VAL A 526 3.41 21.53 -3.75
CA VAL A 526 2.18 22.29 -3.97
C VAL A 526 2.52 23.77 -4.05
N TRP A 527 1.99 24.45 -5.06
CA TRP A 527 2.27 25.84 -5.38
C TRP A 527 1.00 26.68 -5.44
N ALA A 528 1.07 27.91 -5.00
CA ALA A 528 0.07 28.91 -5.36
C ALA A 528 0.31 29.37 -6.80
N LEU A 529 -0.81 29.59 -7.53
CA LEU A 529 -0.82 30.00 -8.92
C LEU A 529 -1.31 31.41 -9.07
N ASP A 530 -0.81 32.13 -10.10
CA ASP A 530 -1.37 33.40 -10.52
C ASP A 530 -2.61 33.23 -11.41
N ALA A 531 -3.17 34.33 -11.91
CA ALA A 531 -4.34 34.34 -12.78
C ALA A 531 -4.11 33.63 -14.13
N ASN A 532 -2.87 33.46 -14.53
CA ASN A 532 -2.45 32.80 -15.78
C ASN A 532 -2.05 31.34 -15.57
N ASN A 533 -2.28 30.77 -14.36
CA ASN A 533 -1.84 29.43 -13.93
C ASN A 533 -0.32 29.27 -13.82
N ALA A 534 0.45 30.36 -13.72
CA ALA A 534 1.86 30.25 -13.46
C ALA A 534 2.13 29.88 -11.99
N PHE A 535 3.06 28.96 -11.77
CA PHE A 535 3.49 28.49 -10.44
C PHE A 535 4.37 29.58 -9.82
N THR A 536 3.87 30.30 -8.81
CA THR A 536 4.51 31.52 -8.28
C THR A 536 5.13 31.32 -6.90
N THR A 537 4.42 30.70 -5.97
CA THR A 537 4.85 30.58 -4.58
C THR A 537 4.75 29.15 -4.11
N LEU A 538 5.85 28.59 -3.63
CA LEU A 538 5.87 27.26 -3.00
C LEU A 538 5.08 27.31 -1.68
N ILE A 539 4.16 26.39 -1.49
CA ILE A 539 3.29 26.29 -0.31
C ILE A 539 3.66 25.09 0.56
N ALA A 540 3.89 23.93 -0.06
CA ALA A 540 4.29 22.72 0.65
C ALA A 540 5.18 21.85 -0.23
N SER A 541 6.13 21.13 0.38
CA SER A 541 7.05 20.22 -0.31
C SER A 541 7.28 18.96 0.50
N SER A 542 7.31 17.82 -0.19
CA SER A 542 7.79 16.53 0.28
C SER A 542 8.86 16.08 -0.70
N ALA A 543 10.09 15.90 -0.21
CA ALA A 543 11.27 15.67 -1.03
C ALA A 543 12.26 14.81 -0.23
N SER A 544 12.17 13.50 -0.37
CA SER A 544 13.02 12.51 0.30
C SER A 544 13.88 11.75 -0.69
N ASP A 545 15.18 11.85 -0.58
CA ASP A 545 16.15 11.18 -1.46
C ASP A 545 16.09 9.63 -1.35
N TYR A 546 15.45 9.06 -0.31
CA TYR A 546 15.59 7.66 0.07
C TYR A 546 14.30 6.85 0.04
N ASN A 547 13.18 7.46 -0.33
CA ASN A 547 11.88 6.80 -0.43
C ASN A 547 11.43 6.67 -1.89
N THR A 548 10.41 5.87 -2.11
CA THR A 548 9.68 5.74 -3.39
C THR A 548 8.24 6.24 -3.26
N VAL A 549 7.99 7.07 -2.25
CA VAL A 549 6.71 7.72 -1.95
C VAL A 549 6.98 9.12 -1.43
N GLU A 550 6.23 10.11 -1.95
CA GLU A 550 6.11 11.43 -1.37
C GLU A 550 4.65 11.72 -0.99
N HIS A 551 4.43 12.30 0.19
CA HIS A 551 3.09 12.52 0.72
C HIS A 551 2.97 13.87 1.41
N LEU A 552 1.93 14.61 1.04
CA LEU A 552 1.54 15.87 1.65
C LEU A 552 0.09 15.79 2.14
N SER A 553 -0.15 16.22 3.37
CA SER A 553 -1.49 16.43 3.91
C SER A 553 -1.46 17.64 4.82
N PHE A 554 -2.02 18.76 4.38
CA PHE A 554 -1.93 20.03 5.09
C PHE A 554 -3.15 20.90 4.88
N THR A 555 -3.31 21.92 5.74
CA THR A 555 -4.34 22.93 5.63
C THR A 555 -3.91 24.03 4.67
N VAL A 556 -4.72 24.31 3.65
CA VAL A 556 -4.52 25.38 2.68
C VAL A 556 -4.49 26.73 3.40
N PRO A 557 -3.40 27.53 3.28
CA PRO A 557 -3.20 28.72 4.11
C PRO A 557 -4.04 29.93 3.67
N ALA A 558 -4.41 30.02 2.41
CA ALA A 558 -5.11 31.17 1.86
C ALA A 558 -6.10 30.77 0.78
N TRP A 559 -7.10 31.59 0.54
CA TRP A 559 -7.97 31.48 -0.61
C TRP A 559 -7.16 31.72 -1.88
N GLY A 560 -7.20 30.78 -2.84
CA GLY A 560 -6.41 30.93 -4.05
C GLY A 560 -6.49 29.74 -4.99
N ARG A 561 -5.75 29.85 -6.09
CA ARG A 561 -5.52 28.76 -7.05
C ARG A 561 -4.24 28.03 -6.69
N TYR A 562 -4.26 26.72 -6.84
CA TYR A 562 -3.14 25.86 -6.48
C TYR A 562 -2.85 24.84 -7.59
N GLY A 563 -1.60 24.38 -7.61
CA GLY A 563 -1.16 23.32 -8.52
C GLY A 563 -0.20 22.38 -7.82
N LEU A 564 -0.16 21.14 -8.31
CA LEU A 564 0.78 20.11 -7.89
C LEU A 564 1.91 20.07 -8.90
N ARG A 565 3.15 19.90 -8.45
CA ARG A 565 4.33 19.73 -9.29
C ARG A 565 5.08 18.49 -8.85
N ILE A 566 5.39 17.63 -9.81
CA ILE A 566 6.32 16.53 -9.68
C ILE A 566 7.62 16.98 -10.35
N ALA A 567 8.73 16.87 -9.64
CA ALA A 567 10.05 17.19 -10.18
C ALA A 567 10.95 15.96 -10.14
N TYR A 568 11.60 15.65 -11.25
CA TYR A 568 12.62 14.61 -11.31
C TYR A 568 13.99 15.26 -11.40
N GLY A 569 14.58 15.55 -10.24
CA GLY A 569 15.82 16.32 -10.14
C GLY A 569 17.10 15.49 -10.26
N SER A 570 17.11 14.27 -9.75
CA SER A 570 18.27 13.38 -9.67
C SER A 570 17.86 11.92 -9.51
N ASN A 571 18.82 11.01 -9.69
CA ASN A 571 18.71 9.65 -9.17
C ASN A 571 19.42 9.58 -7.82
N THR A 572 18.84 8.85 -6.87
CA THR A 572 19.52 8.52 -5.61
C THR A 572 20.77 7.68 -5.90
N PHE A 573 20.63 6.74 -6.83
CA PHE A 573 21.73 6.04 -7.49
C PHE A 573 21.30 5.56 -8.88
N ASP A 574 22.28 5.28 -9.76
CA ASP A 574 22.07 4.74 -11.10
C ASP A 574 23.23 3.82 -11.49
N ASN A 575 22.96 2.53 -11.60
CA ASN A 575 23.89 1.49 -12.03
C ASN A 575 23.73 1.14 -13.52
N THR A 576 22.79 1.75 -14.23
CA THR A 576 22.52 1.51 -15.67
C THR A 576 23.49 2.25 -16.60
N GLY A 577 24.43 2.98 -16.04
CA GLY A 577 25.39 3.79 -16.82
C GLY A 577 24.79 5.11 -17.34
N GLY A 578 23.82 5.67 -16.64
CA GLY A 578 23.18 6.93 -16.97
C GLY A 578 21.98 6.80 -17.93
N GLN A 579 21.45 5.61 -18.10
CA GLN A 579 20.28 5.39 -18.97
C GLN A 579 18.96 5.65 -18.23
N TRP A 580 18.92 5.42 -16.90
CA TRP A 580 17.71 5.60 -16.11
C TRP A 580 17.30 7.07 -16.04
N GLY A 581 16.03 7.35 -16.25
CA GLY A 581 15.50 8.71 -16.34
C GLY A 581 15.64 9.34 -17.73
N SER A 582 16.21 8.65 -18.72
CA SER A 582 16.23 9.12 -20.10
C SER A 582 14.84 9.05 -20.74
N ALA A 583 14.67 9.68 -21.91
CA ALA A 583 13.42 9.61 -22.67
C ALA A 583 13.07 8.17 -23.11
N SER A 584 14.05 7.26 -23.20
CA SER A 584 13.85 5.85 -23.52
C SER A 584 13.53 5.01 -22.29
N PHE A 585 13.89 5.48 -21.11
CA PHE A 585 13.67 4.83 -19.81
C PHE A 585 13.22 5.87 -18.77
N PRO A 586 12.03 6.47 -18.94
CA PRO A 586 11.49 7.42 -17.98
C PRO A 586 11.12 6.72 -16.68
N GLN A 587 10.97 7.47 -15.60
CA GLN A 587 10.41 6.96 -14.36
C GLN A 587 8.90 7.09 -14.39
N ASP A 588 8.21 5.95 -14.36
CA ASP A 588 6.76 5.90 -14.18
C ASP A 588 6.38 6.14 -12.73
N TYR A 589 5.22 6.77 -12.52
CA TYR A 589 4.68 7.06 -11.20
C TYR A 589 3.15 6.99 -11.16
N GLY A 590 2.61 6.74 -9.96
CA GLY A 590 1.21 6.96 -9.62
C GLY A 590 1.07 8.23 -8.79
N LEU A 591 0.10 9.06 -9.12
CA LEU A 591 -0.28 10.26 -8.36
C LEU A 591 -1.74 10.18 -7.98
N ALA A 592 -2.07 10.58 -6.74
CA ALA A 592 -3.47 10.80 -6.34
C ALA A 592 -3.56 12.08 -5.50
N TRP A 593 -4.70 12.76 -5.58
CA TRP A 593 -4.94 13.99 -4.83
C TRP A 593 -6.39 14.17 -4.45
N THR A 594 -6.63 14.91 -3.37
CA THR A 594 -7.95 15.36 -2.95
C THR A 594 -7.86 16.67 -2.18
N ALA A 595 -8.74 17.60 -2.49
CA ALA A 595 -8.92 18.83 -1.73
C ALA A 595 -10.35 18.84 -1.16
N VAL A 596 -10.47 18.85 0.17
CA VAL A 596 -11.76 18.79 0.87
C VAL A 596 -11.97 20.09 1.65
N PRO A 597 -13.07 20.82 1.40
CA PRO A 597 -13.42 21.97 2.22
C PRO A 597 -13.68 21.55 3.68
N GLU A 598 -13.18 22.34 4.63
CA GLU A 598 -13.52 22.14 6.04
C GLU A 598 -15.04 22.23 6.27
N PRO A 599 -15.61 21.40 7.17
CA PRO A 599 -17.04 21.40 7.45
C PRO A 599 -17.59 22.76 7.87
N ALA A 600 -16.79 23.58 8.59
CA ALA A 600 -17.16 24.94 8.97
C ALA A 600 -17.30 25.88 7.76
N THR A 601 -16.49 25.70 6.72
CA THR A 601 -16.56 26.49 5.49
C THR A 601 -17.82 26.15 4.69
N VAL A 602 -18.21 24.88 4.65
CA VAL A 602 -19.48 24.41 4.04
C VAL A 602 -20.68 24.98 4.81
N ALA A 603 -20.62 24.99 6.15
CA ALA A 603 -21.68 25.56 6.98
C ALA A 603 -21.83 27.08 6.77
N LEU A 604 -20.73 27.82 6.61
CA LEU A 604 -20.74 29.25 6.33
C LEU A 604 -21.26 29.56 4.92
N LEU A 605 -20.92 28.77 3.91
CA LEU A 605 -21.46 28.89 2.55
C LEU A 605 -22.97 28.57 2.54
N ALA A 606 -23.41 27.52 3.22
CA ALA A 606 -24.82 27.20 3.36
C ALA A 606 -25.60 28.29 4.13
N ALA A 607 -25.03 28.83 5.21
CA ALA A 607 -25.58 29.95 5.96
C ALA A 607 -25.64 31.24 5.10
N GLY A 608 -24.61 31.53 4.30
CA GLY A 608 -24.57 32.66 3.38
C GLY A 608 -25.65 32.58 2.29
N ILE A 609 -25.90 31.37 1.76
CA ILE A 609 -27.00 31.13 0.80
C ILE A 609 -28.38 31.35 1.48
N VAL A 610 -28.55 30.87 2.69
CA VAL A 610 -29.83 31.08 3.44
C VAL A 610 -30.04 32.55 3.77
N PHE A 611 -28.98 33.28 4.19
CA PHE A 611 -29.05 34.73 4.42
C PHE A 611 -29.33 35.51 3.10
N GLY A 612 -28.68 35.13 2.01
CA GLY A 612 -28.87 35.75 0.68
C GLY A 612 -30.29 35.55 0.14
N LEU A 613 -30.88 34.40 0.36
CA LEU A 613 -32.29 34.11 0.02
C LEU A 613 -33.28 34.81 0.97
N GLY A 614 -32.93 34.91 2.26
CA GLY A 614 -33.75 35.60 3.26
C GLY A 614 -33.81 37.12 3.05
N LEU A 615 -32.77 37.76 2.53
CA LEU A 615 -32.77 39.19 2.20
C LEU A 615 -33.57 39.50 0.93
N ARG A 616 -33.65 38.59 -0.05
CA ARG A 616 -34.51 38.76 -1.24
C ARG A 616 -36.00 38.60 -0.94
N SER A 617 -36.39 37.86 0.08
CA SER A 617 -37.81 37.69 0.46
C SER A 617 -38.37 38.87 1.26
N ARG A 618 -37.55 39.73 1.86
CA ARG A 618 -38.00 40.91 2.63
C ARG A 618 -38.20 42.19 1.80
N GLN A 619 -37.89 42.19 0.50
CA GLN A 619 -38.11 43.35 -0.37
C GLN A 619 -39.47 43.34 -1.14
N ARG A 620 -40.36 42.41 -0.88
CA ARG A 620 -41.75 42.52 -1.35
C ARG A 620 -42.56 43.21 -0.26
N GLY A 621 -42.81 44.52 -0.45
CA GLY A 621 -43.72 45.28 0.36
C GLY A 621 -45.14 44.71 0.33
N PRO A 622 -46.00 45.04 1.30
CA PRO A 622 -47.37 44.55 1.35
C PRO A 622 -48.16 45.03 0.13
N PRO A 623 -49.11 44.22 -0.35
CA PRO A 623 -49.97 44.64 -1.47
C PRO A 623 -50.82 45.84 -1.09
N PRO A 624 -51.15 46.75 -2.02
CA PRO A 624 -52.04 47.90 -1.75
C PRO A 624 -53.41 47.40 -1.34
N GLY A 625 -53.98 48.05 -0.30
CA GLY A 625 -55.34 47.78 0.18
C GLY A 625 -56.44 48.15 -0.85
N PRO A 626 -57.62 47.57 -0.72
CA PRO A 626 -58.73 47.83 -1.65
C PRO A 626 -59.20 49.29 -1.57
N PRO A 627 -59.73 49.87 -2.68
CA PRO A 627 -60.22 51.22 -2.70
C PRO A 627 -61.49 51.36 -1.83
N PRO A 628 -61.78 52.57 -1.28
CA PRO A 628 -62.94 52.78 -0.45
C PRO A 628 -64.24 52.68 -1.31
N ASP A 629 -65.24 52.02 -0.74
CA ASP A 629 -66.58 51.91 -1.27
C ASP A 629 -67.27 53.30 -1.24
N ASP A 630 -67.60 53.83 -2.42
CA ASP A 630 -68.52 54.96 -2.56
C ASP A 630 -69.92 54.40 -2.66
N SER A 631 -70.65 54.45 -1.56
CA SER A 631 -72.07 54.33 -1.56
C SER A 631 -72.65 55.07 -0.36
N GLY A 632 -73.31 56.19 -0.68
CA GLY A 632 -74.09 56.82 0.32
C GLY A 632 -74.91 57.89 -0.25
#